data_af7686e5b4658066491d95f34706e6bf
#
_entry.id   af7686e5b4658066491d95f34706e6bf
#
_cell.length_a   1.000
_cell.length_b   1.000
_cell.length_c   1.000
_cell.angle_alpha   90.00
_cell.angle_beta   90.00
_cell.angle_gamma   90.00
#
_symmetry.space_group_name_H-M   'P 1'
#
loop_
_entity.id
_entity.type
_entity.pdbx_description
1 polymer ?
#
loop_
_entity_poly.entity_id
_entity_poly.type
_entity_poly.pdbx_seq_one_letter_code
_entity_poly.pdbx_strand_id
1 'polypeptide(L)'
;VGYFVLALFSGIGIFKYKILEINEIYDKDIFSEIKEGLMLVSHDGILLDYNKSAQTVFGWLHEKNKGLPIHFLDSRFSVSAGARNFYINTGHGDEKRIYEFRLTELEGKRKTGGYLYIFLDVTEKMCLIDKLRYMADHDSLTGAFTRGGILAEAKKLLSAYKNKGRIFSLCMIDVDYFKEINDNYGHIAGNRMLCELVEAFSQVLDGKGMLGRYGGEEFLVLIPDAAMEEAAGFAEKLRAGIEAMTVPFGENTLSVTVSVGVVSAGSYPGEEETIDVLVSRADRALYRAKNSGRNRVCVFGEDAL
;
A
#
# COMPACT_ATOMS: atom_id res chain seq x y z
N VAL A 1 -17.67 -6.29 18.09
CA VAL A 1 -17.03 -7.56 17.67
C VAL A 1 -17.80 -8.75 18.22
N GLY A 2 -18.27 -8.73 19.49
CA GLY A 2 -19.00 -9.85 20.11
C GLY A 2 -20.36 -10.17 19.48
N TYR A 3 -21.12 -9.19 19.03
CA TYR A 3 -22.45 -9.40 18.43
C TYR A 3 -22.39 -9.98 17.01
N PHE A 4 -21.33 -9.68 16.27
CA PHE A 4 -21.13 -10.19 14.89
C PHE A 4 -20.75 -11.68 14.88
N VAL A 5 -19.98 -12.11 15.86
CA VAL A 5 -19.62 -13.53 16.06
C VAL A 5 -20.83 -14.36 16.50
N LEU A 6 -21.70 -13.80 17.37
CA LEU A 6 -22.92 -14.50 17.81
C LEU A 6 -23.93 -14.66 16.68
N ALA A 7 -24.11 -13.66 15.81
CA ALA A 7 -25.00 -13.78 14.64
C ALA A 7 -24.49 -14.81 13.62
N LEU A 8 -23.16 -14.89 13.41
CA LEU A 8 -22.55 -15.89 12.53
C LEU A 8 -22.64 -17.30 13.11
N PHE A 9 -22.41 -17.44 14.43
CA PHE A 9 -22.53 -18.73 15.11
C PHE A 9 -24.00 -19.17 15.25
N SER A 10 -24.95 -18.25 15.41
CA SER A 10 -26.38 -18.59 15.37
C SER A 10 -26.81 -19.04 13.98
N GLY A 11 -26.37 -18.38 12.90
CA GLY A 11 -26.62 -18.81 11.51
C GLY A 11 -26.06 -20.21 11.23
N ILE A 12 -24.79 -20.45 11.57
CA ILE A 12 -24.12 -21.75 11.39
C ILE A 12 -24.68 -22.81 12.37
N GLY A 13 -25.02 -22.42 13.60
CA GLY A 13 -25.64 -23.29 14.59
C GLY A 13 -27.03 -23.75 14.17
N ILE A 14 -27.83 -22.86 13.56
CA ILE A 14 -29.15 -23.17 12.99
C ILE A 14 -29.02 -24.21 11.89
N PHE A 15 -28.01 -24.09 11.01
CA PHE A 15 -27.77 -25.08 9.94
C PHE A 15 -27.19 -26.41 10.46
N LYS A 16 -26.41 -26.42 11.53
CA LYS A 16 -25.73 -27.62 12.05
C LYS A 16 -26.60 -28.48 13.00
N TYR A 17 -27.58 -27.89 13.68
CA TYR A 17 -28.43 -28.56 14.63
C TYR A 17 -29.91 -28.51 14.24
N LYS A 18 -30.37 -29.45 13.37
CA LYS A 18 -31.78 -29.92 13.26
C LYS A 18 -32.94 -28.90 13.32
N ILE A 19 -32.69 -27.59 13.17
CA ILE A 19 -33.76 -26.59 13.15
C ILE A 19 -34.50 -26.64 11.78
N LEU A 20 -33.94 -27.34 10.81
CA LEU A 20 -34.53 -27.60 9.48
C LEU A 20 -35.78 -28.54 9.50
N GLU A 21 -36.18 -29.04 10.67
CA GLU A 21 -37.46 -29.79 10.78
C GLU A 21 -38.64 -28.91 11.24
N ILE A 22 -38.42 -27.62 11.49
CA ILE A 22 -39.47 -26.68 11.91
C ILE A 22 -39.81 -25.75 10.76
N ASN A 23 -40.80 -26.12 9.96
CA ASN A 23 -41.49 -25.33 8.93
C ASN A 23 -40.62 -24.68 7.81
N GLU A 24 -40.75 -25.16 6.57
CA GLU A 24 -40.21 -24.61 5.33
C GLU A 24 -40.39 -23.08 5.14
N ILE A 25 -41.35 -22.48 5.83
CA ILE A 25 -41.68 -21.05 5.75
C ILE A 25 -40.67 -20.21 6.55
N TYR A 26 -40.25 -20.66 7.73
CA TYR A 26 -39.28 -19.91 8.57
C TYR A 26 -37.89 -19.89 7.98
N ASP A 27 -37.44 -20.94 7.31
CA ASP A 27 -36.10 -21.05 6.74
C ASP A 27 -35.91 -20.14 5.52
N LYS A 28 -36.91 -20.00 4.67
CA LYS A 28 -36.84 -19.11 3.49
C LYS A 28 -36.88 -17.64 3.89
N ASP A 29 -37.67 -17.28 4.88
CA ASP A 29 -37.76 -15.90 5.34
C ASP A 29 -36.47 -15.44 6.01
N ILE A 30 -35.86 -16.26 6.86
CA ILE A 30 -34.56 -15.96 7.47
C ILE A 30 -33.47 -15.84 6.41
N PHE A 31 -33.41 -16.77 5.45
CA PHE A 31 -32.42 -16.75 4.36
C PHE A 31 -32.56 -15.50 3.50
N SER A 32 -33.79 -15.03 3.26
CA SER A 32 -34.05 -13.83 2.47
C SER A 32 -33.74 -12.51 3.19
N GLU A 33 -33.86 -12.46 4.51
CA GLU A 33 -33.67 -11.27 5.34
C GLU A 33 -32.18 -11.04 5.75
N ILE A 34 -31.31 -12.03 5.55
CA ILE A 34 -29.88 -11.90 5.80
C ILE A 34 -29.29 -10.86 4.83
N LYS A 35 -28.61 -9.86 5.40
CA LYS A 35 -28.00 -8.77 4.62
C LYS A 35 -26.78 -9.19 3.80
N GLU A 36 -26.06 -10.20 4.27
CA GLU A 36 -24.97 -10.82 3.52
C GLU A 36 -25.54 -11.54 2.30
N GLY A 37 -24.82 -11.51 1.18
CA GLY A 37 -25.14 -12.31 0.03
C GLY A 37 -24.88 -13.79 0.32
N LEU A 38 -25.87 -14.63 0.05
CA LEU A 38 -25.80 -16.07 0.24
C LEU A 38 -26.07 -16.78 -1.07
N MET A 39 -25.21 -17.76 -1.44
CA MET A 39 -25.45 -18.69 -2.54
C MET A 39 -25.16 -20.10 -2.09
N LEU A 40 -26.07 -21.00 -2.37
CA LEU A 40 -25.92 -22.43 -2.14
C LEU A 40 -25.57 -23.12 -3.46
N VAL A 41 -24.49 -23.87 -3.46
CA VAL A 41 -23.95 -24.53 -4.65
C VAL A 41 -23.66 -25.98 -4.32
N SER A 42 -24.00 -26.92 -5.21
CA SER A 42 -23.68 -28.34 -5.01
C SER A 42 -22.18 -28.61 -5.09
N HIS A 43 -21.72 -29.79 -4.69
CA HIS A 43 -20.32 -30.21 -4.87
C HIS A 43 -19.88 -30.19 -6.34
N ASP A 44 -20.80 -30.38 -7.27
CA ASP A 44 -20.55 -30.33 -8.72
C ASP A 44 -20.56 -28.89 -9.27
N GLY A 45 -20.65 -27.87 -8.42
CA GLY A 45 -20.65 -26.47 -8.82
C GLY A 45 -21.98 -25.96 -9.38
N ILE A 46 -23.10 -26.66 -9.13
CA ILE A 46 -24.42 -26.26 -9.61
C ILE A 46 -25.10 -25.31 -8.62
N LEU A 47 -25.61 -24.17 -9.11
CA LEU A 47 -26.36 -23.21 -8.30
C LEU A 47 -27.67 -23.84 -7.82
N LEU A 48 -27.84 -23.99 -6.53
CA LEU A 48 -29.03 -24.57 -5.89
C LEU A 48 -30.00 -23.48 -5.43
N ASP A 49 -29.49 -22.48 -4.72
CA ASP A 49 -30.30 -21.39 -4.20
C ASP A 49 -29.46 -20.13 -3.94
N TYR A 50 -30.12 -18.98 -3.74
CA TYR A 50 -29.51 -17.70 -3.39
C TYR A 50 -30.52 -16.80 -2.68
N ASN A 51 -30.03 -15.84 -1.89
CA ASN A 51 -30.91 -14.88 -1.23
C ASN A 51 -31.04 -13.56 -2.03
N LYS A 52 -31.93 -12.68 -1.59
CA LYS A 52 -32.21 -11.39 -2.21
C LYS A 52 -30.97 -10.50 -2.24
N SER A 53 -30.17 -10.50 -1.18
CA SER A 53 -28.92 -9.72 -1.11
C SER A 53 -27.91 -10.18 -2.18
N ALA A 54 -27.78 -11.49 -2.40
CA ALA A 54 -26.94 -12.04 -3.48
C ALA A 54 -27.42 -11.58 -4.87
N GLN A 55 -28.72 -11.58 -5.09
CA GLN A 55 -29.31 -11.19 -6.38
C GLN A 55 -29.06 -9.70 -6.70
N THR A 56 -29.03 -8.81 -5.69
CA THR A 56 -28.73 -7.39 -5.92
C THR A 56 -27.30 -7.16 -6.39
N VAL A 57 -26.37 -8.02 -5.98
CA VAL A 57 -24.94 -7.93 -6.35
C VAL A 57 -24.66 -8.57 -7.70
N PHE A 58 -25.25 -9.73 -7.94
CA PHE A 58 -25.05 -10.52 -9.15
C PHE A 58 -26.35 -10.62 -9.95
N GLY A 59 -26.51 -9.71 -10.93
CA GLY A 59 -27.71 -9.65 -11.76
C GLY A 59 -28.03 -10.92 -12.56
N TRP A 60 -27.09 -11.88 -12.63
CA TRP A 60 -27.36 -13.19 -13.25
C TRP A 60 -28.03 -14.19 -12.30
N LEU A 61 -28.20 -13.88 -11.01
CA LEU A 61 -28.94 -14.71 -10.08
C LEU A 61 -30.45 -14.57 -10.30
N HIS A 62 -30.98 -15.47 -11.11
CA HIS A 62 -32.40 -15.58 -11.42
C HIS A 62 -32.87 -17.03 -11.27
N GLU A 63 -34.17 -17.23 -11.01
CA GLU A 63 -34.76 -18.56 -10.86
C GLU A 63 -34.46 -19.49 -12.05
N LYS A 64 -34.43 -18.94 -13.28
CA LYS A 64 -34.09 -19.70 -14.50
C LYS A 64 -32.66 -20.24 -14.53
N ASN A 65 -31.78 -19.68 -13.72
CA ASN A 65 -30.35 -20.05 -13.65
C ASN A 65 -30.07 -21.06 -12.53
N LYS A 66 -31.02 -21.36 -11.66
CA LYS A 66 -30.94 -22.50 -10.75
C LYS A 66 -30.79 -23.80 -11.54
N GLY A 67 -29.95 -24.69 -11.08
CA GLY A 67 -29.61 -25.94 -11.78
C GLY A 67 -28.49 -25.80 -12.82
N LEU A 68 -27.98 -24.59 -13.06
CA LEU A 68 -26.85 -24.38 -13.98
C LEU A 68 -25.52 -24.31 -13.22
N PRO A 69 -24.41 -24.73 -13.84
CA PRO A 69 -23.07 -24.57 -13.24
C PRO A 69 -22.71 -23.10 -13.09
N ILE A 70 -22.27 -22.70 -11.88
CA ILE A 70 -22.01 -21.29 -11.57
C ILE A 70 -20.86 -20.69 -12.39
N HIS A 71 -19.87 -21.49 -12.78
CA HIS A 71 -18.75 -21.05 -13.62
C HIS A 71 -19.16 -20.68 -15.06
N PHE A 72 -20.29 -21.20 -15.55
CA PHE A 72 -20.88 -20.75 -16.81
C PHE A 72 -21.62 -19.44 -16.67
N LEU A 73 -22.15 -19.14 -15.48
CA LEU A 73 -22.85 -17.90 -15.20
C LEU A 73 -21.85 -16.77 -14.92
N ASP A 74 -20.74 -17.10 -14.26
CA ASP A 74 -19.66 -16.16 -13.97
C ASP A 74 -18.34 -16.92 -13.77
N SER A 75 -17.38 -16.72 -14.67
CA SER A 75 -16.08 -17.41 -14.67
C SER A 75 -15.22 -17.15 -13.43
N ARG A 76 -15.50 -16.09 -12.67
CA ARG A 76 -14.84 -15.80 -11.40
C ARG A 76 -15.13 -16.85 -10.31
N PHE A 77 -16.21 -17.61 -10.46
CA PHE A 77 -16.57 -18.72 -9.60
C PHE A 77 -16.05 -20.07 -10.14
N SER A 78 -14.84 -20.11 -10.67
CA SER A 78 -14.20 -21.39 -10.93
C SER A 78 -13.97 -22.11 -9.62
N VAL A 79 -14.42 -23.36 -9.51
CA VAL A 79 -14.26 -24.21 -8.33
C VAL A 79 -12.78 -24.57 -8.17
N SER A 80 -11.97 -23.61 -7.76
CA SER A 80 -10.63 -23.88 -7.24
C SER A 80 -10.80 -24.34 -5.80
N ALA A 81 -10.87 -25.63 -5.61
CA ALA A 81 -11.08 -26.33 -4.34
C ALA A 81 -9.93 -26.10 -3.33
N GLY A 82 -9.68 -24.86 -2.89
CA GLY A 82 -8.60 -24.57 -1.95
C GLY A 82 -8.72 -23.27 -1.17
N ALA A 83 -9.29 -22.25 -1.73
CA ALA A 83 -9.39 -20.96 -1.04
C ALA A 83 -10.75 -20.86 -0.29
N ARG A 84 -10.71 -21.00 1.04
CA ARG A 84 -11.89 -20.77 1.89
C ARG A 84 -12.34 -19.31 1.92
N ASN A 85 -11.46 -18.38 1.58
CA ASN A 85 -11.72 -16.95 1.52
C ASN A 85 -11.11 -16.35 0.25
N PHE A 86 -11.84 -15.50 -0.46
CA PHE A 86 -11.37 -14.80 -1.64
C PHE A 86 -12.15 -13.49 -1.84
N TYR A 87 -11.64 -12.61 -2.72
CA TYR A 87 -12.27 -11.34 -3.02
C TYR A 87 -12.69 -11.29 -4.48
N ILE A 88 -13.87 -10.71 -4.73
CA ILE A 88 -14.36 -10.43 -6.09
C ILE A 88 -14.61 -8.94 -6.22
N ASN A 89 -14.03 -8.34 -7.27
CA ASN A 89 -14.31 -6.97 -7.67
C ASN A 89 -15.46 -6.96 -8.68
N THR A 90 -16.42 -6.06 -8.49
CA THR A 90 -17.55 -5.84 -9.40
C THR A 90 -17.59 -4.36 -9.80
N GLY A 91 -18.25 -4.02 -10.92
CA GLY A 91 -18.33 -2.64 -11.41
C GLY A 91 -17.02 -2.10 -12.02
N HIS A 92 -17.07 -0.87 -12.53
CA HIS A 92 -15.96 -0.15 -13.13
C HIS A 92 -15.93 1.29 -12.62
N GLY A 93 -14.73 1.89 -12.53
CA GLY A 93 -14.58 3.28 -12.07
C GLY A 93 -15.08 3.48 -10.64
N ASP A 94 -15.84 4.54 -10.43
CA ASP A 94 -16.38 4.94 -9.11
C ASP A 94 -17.45 3.98 -8.57
N GLU A 95 -18.01 3.12 -9.42
CA GLU A 95 -18.97 2.09 -9.02
C GLU A 95 -18.29 0.77 -8.61
N LYS A 96 -16.97 0.73 -8.57
CA LYS A 96 -16.22 -0.46 -8.16
C LYS A 96 -16.57 -0.87 -6.74
N ARG A 97 -16.99 -2.14 -6.56
CA ARG A 97 -17.29 -2.76 -5.27
C ARG A 97 -16.37 -3.95 -5.05
N ILE A 98 -16.02 -4.18 -3.79
CA ILE A 98 -15.17 -5.30 -3.35
C ILE A 98 -15.99 -6.16 -2.41
N TYR A 99 -16.18 -7.42 -2.80
CA TYR A 99 -16.89 -8.40 -1.98
C TYR A 99 -15.91 -9.43 -1.42
N GLU A 100 -15.93 -9.61 -0.11
CA GLU A 100 -15.22 -10.70 0.57
C GLU A 100 -16.12 -11.95 0.55
N PHE A 101 -15.62 -13.03 -0.03
CA PHE A 101 -16.31 -14.32 -0.09
C PHE A 101 -15.74 -15.27 0.94
N ARG A 102 -16.64 -15.98 1.62
CA ARG A 102 -16.31 -17.11 2.48
C ARG A 102 -17.04 -18.35 2.00
N LEU A 103 -16.28 -19.42 1.85
CA LEU A 103 -16.80 -20.70 1.42
C LEU A 103 -16.88 -21.64 2.64
N THR A 104 -18.08 -22.14 2.91
CA THR A 104 -18.33 -23.13 3.94
C THR A 104 -18.89 -24.39 3.31
N GLU A 105 -18.23 -25.51 3.54
CA GLU A 105 -18.73 -26.82 3.11
C GLU A 105 -19.86 -27.27 4.02
N LEU A 106 -20.97 -27.69 3.43
CA LEU A 106 -22.13 -28.23 4.10
C LEU A 106 -22.17 -29.74 3.89
N GLU A 107 -22.04 -30.49 4.96
CA GLU A 107 -22.22 -31.95 4.94
C GLU A 107 -23.71 -32.29 5.05
N GLY A 108 -24.29 -32.84 3.99
CA GLY A 108 -25.69 -33.32 3.99
C GLY A 108 -25.80 -34.79 4.37
N LYS A 109 -26.95 -35.18 4.94
CA LYS A 109 -27.32 -36.60 5.09
C LYS A 109 -27.48 -37.20 3.68
N ARG A 110 -26.89 -38.38 3.40
CA ARG A 110 -26.97 -39.12 2.13
C ARG A 110 -26.18 -38.55 0.95
N LYS A 111 -24.96 -37.99 1.13
CA LYS A 111 -24.13 -37.42 0.05
C LYS A 111 -24.73 -36.20 -0.67
N THR A 112 -25.77 -35.59 -0.11
CA THR A 112 -26.35 -34.33 -0.58
C THR A 112 -25.71 -33.16 0.15
N GLY A 113 -24.44 -32.91 -0.09
CA GLY A 113 -23.70 -31.77 0.43
C GLY A 113 -23.47 -30.73 -0.63
N GLY A 114 -22.82 -29.65 -0.25
CA GLY A 114 -22.50 -28.57 -1.15
C GLY A 114 -21.68 -27.48 -0.45
N TYR A 115 -21.62 -26.34 -1.07
CA TYR A 115 -20.91 -25.19 -0.58
C TYR A 115 -21.88 -24.02 -0.35
N LEU A 116 -21.78 -23.39 0.81
CA LEU A 116 -22.42 -22.12 1.07
C LEU A 116 -21.39 -21.02 0.83
N TYR A 117 -21.65 -20.18 -0.17
CA TYR A 117 -20.92 -18.94 -0.40
C TYR A 117 -21.59 -17.83 0.40
N ILE A 118 -20.86 -17.23 1.31
CA ILE A 118 -21.27 -16.06 2.08
C ILE A 118 -20.42 -14.91 1.61
N PHE A 119 -21.00 -13.78 1.25
CA PHE A 119 -20.23 -12.62 0.82
C PHE A 119 -20.79 -11.31 1.34
N LEU A 120 -19.87 -10.42 1.63
CA LEU A 120 -20.12 -9.12 2.23
C LEU A 120 -19.44 -8.03 1.40
N ASP A 121 -20.12 -6.92 1.17
CA ASP A 121 -19.49 -5.72 0.64
C ASP A 121 -18.51 -5.16 1.68
N VAL A 122 -17.25 -5.16 1.31
CA VAL A 122 -16.15 -4.64 2.15
C VAL A 122 -15.47 -3.42 1.52
N THR A 123 -16.12 -2.80 0.52
CA THR A 123 -15.56 -1.67 -0.23
C THR A 123 -15.14 -0.53 0.70
N GLU A 124 -16.03 -0.08 1.56
CA GLU A 124 -15.75 1.01 2.50
C GLU A 124 -14.63 0.62 3.48
N LYS A 125 -14.68 -0.61 4.01
CA LYS A 125 -13.65 -1.15 4.91
C LYS A 125 -12.28 -1.18 4.22
N MET A 126 -12.20 -1.65 2.98
CA MET A 126 -10.94 -1.71 2.24
C MET A 126 -10.44 -0.33 1.88
N CYS A 127 -11.31 0.57 1.45
CA CYS A 127 -10.97 1.97 1.21
C CYS A 127 -10.42 2.66 2.48
N LEU A 128 -11.03 2.40 3.63
CA LEU A 128 -10.55 2.94 4.92
C LEU A 128 -9.19 2.35 5.32
N ILE A 129 -8.99 1.05 5.12
CA ILE A 129 -7.70 0.40 5.38
C ILE A 129 -6.61 0.99 4.49
N ASP A 130 -6.88 1.19 3.20
CA ASP A 130 -5.92 1.77 2.27
C ASP A 130 -5.62 3.24 2.63
N LYS A 131 -6.63 4.00 3.04
CA LYS A 131 -6.45 5.37 3.56
C LYS A 131 -5.57 5.41 4.81
N LEU A 132 -5.82 4.51 5.76
CA LEU A 132 -5.02 4.40 6.99
C LEU A 132 -3.57 4.02 6.69
N ARG A 133 -3.34 3.09 5.74
CA ARG A 133 -1.99 2.74 5.28
C ARG A 133 -1.31 3.93 4.64
N TYR A 134 -2.00 4.62 3.72
CA TYR A 134 -1.45 5.83 3.11
C TYR A 134 -1.04 6.88 4.14
N MET A 135 -1.90 7.15 5.14
CA MET A 135 -1.60 8.10 6.22
C MET A 135 -0.45 7.63 7.14
N ALA A 136 -0.26 6.34 7.31
CA ALA A 136 0.87 5.78 8.07
C ALA A 136 2.18 5.87 7.28
N ASP A 137 2.12 5.70 5.96
CA ASP A 137 3.29 5.64 5.10
C ASP A 137 3.72 7.02 4.56
N HIS A 138 2.86 8.06 4.62
CA HIS A 138 3.15 9.39 4.07
C HIS A 138 3.09 10.48 5.12
N ASP A 139 4.03 11.43 5.04
CA ASP A 139 4.12 12.61 5.92
C ASP A 139 2.97 13.58 5.64
N SER A 140 2.23 13.94 6.66
CA SER A 140 1.00 14.75 6.52
C SER A 140 1.24 16.19 6.07
N LEU A 141 2.46 16.73 6.24
CA LEU A 141 2.82 18.06 5.80
C LEU A 141 3.22 18.08 4.33
N THR A 142 4.07 17.16 3.94
CA THR A 142 4.77 17.21 2.65
C THR A 142 4.24 16.23 1.61
N GLY A 143 3.51 15.19 2.04
CA GLY A 143 3.06 14.10 1.17
C GLY A 143 4.15 13.10 0.77
N ALA A 144 5.42 13.35 1.09
CA ALA A 144 6.49 12.38 0.91
C ALA A 144 6.27 11.14 1.81
N PHE A 145 6.96 10.04 1.55
CA PHE A 145 6.94 8.92 2.49
C PHE A 145 7.40 9.36 3.89
N THR A 146 6.79 8.80 4.93
CA THR A 146 7.35 8.88 6.29
C THR A 146 8.68 8.12 6.36
N ARG A 147 9.46 8.34 7.42
CA ARG A 147 10.67 7.53 7.70
C ARG A 147 10.37 6.03 7.68
N GLY A 148 9.25 5.61 8.28
CA GLY A 148 8.83 4.20 8.28
C GLY A 148 8.49 3.69 6.89
N GLY A 149 7.72 4.48 6.13
CA GLY A 149 7.31 4.17 4.76
C GLY A 149 8.50 4.02 3.81
N ILE A 150 9.41 5.00 3.78
CA ILE A 150 10.57 4.95 2.88
C ILE A 150 11.54 3.82 3.24
N LEU A 151 11.73 3.51 4.53
CA LEU A 151 12.55 2.38 4.94
C LEU A 151 11.91 1.02 4.60
N ALA A 152 10.58 0.92 4.58
CA ALA A 152 9.88 -0.26 4.11
C ALA A 152 10.11 -0.49 2.60
N GLU A 153 10.06 0.57 1.80
CA GLU A 153 10.39 0.52 0.37
C GLU A 153 11.87 0.15 0.14
N ALA A 154 12.80 0.72 0.91
CA ALA A 154 14.22 0.37 0.86
C ALA A 154 14.45 -1.12 1.12
N LYS A 155 13.75 -1.72 2.10
CA LYS A 155 13.82 -3.16 2.38
C LYS A 155 13.36 -4.01 1.20
N LYS A 156 12.33 -3.58 0.45
CA LYS A 156 11.88 -4.27 -0.77
C LYS A 156 12.97 -4.23 -1.85
N LEU A 157 13.61 -3.07 -2.05
CA LEU A 157 14.71 -2.91 -3.00
C LEU A 157 15.91 -3.78 -2.61
N LEU A 158 16.29 -3.81 -1.33
CA LEU A 158 17.38 -4.64 -0.85
C LEU A 158 17.08 -6.14 -1.04
N SER A 159 15.83 -6.56 -0.83
CA SER A 159 15.40 -7.92 -1.12
C SER A 159 15.50 -8.25 -2.62
N ALA A 160 15.12 -7.31 -3.48
CA ALA A 160 15.25 -7.48 -4.94
C ALA A 160 16.72 -7.53 -5.37
N TYR A 161 17.60 -6.72 -4.75
CA TYR A 161 19.03 -6.79 -4.95
C TYR A 161 19.58 -8.18 -4.56
N LYS A 162 19.31 -8.64 -3.34
CA LYS A 162 19.82 -9.94 -2.83
C LYS A 162 19.33 -11.13 -3.67
N ASN A 163 18.09 -11.10 -4.15
CA ASN A 163 17.48 -12.23 -4.88
C ASN A 163 17.71 -12.19 -6.40
N LYS A 164 17.83 -11.00 -7.00
CA LYS A 164 17.82 -10.81 -8.47
C LYS A 164 19.00 -9.96 -8.98
N GLY A 165 19.88 -9.48 -8.11
CA GLY A 165 20.98 -8.59 -8.48
C GLY A 165 20.53 -7.21 -8.95
N ARG A 166 19.29 -6.79 -8.68
CA ARG A 166 18.79 -5.46 -9.07
C ARG A 166 19.38 -4.40 -8.17
N ILE A 167 20.34 -3.66 -8.68
CA ILE A 167 21.01 -2.57 -7.94
C ILE A 167 20.01 -1.46 -7.59
N PHE A 168 20.29 -0.71 -6.55
CA PHE A 168 19.63 0.55 -6.22
C PHE A 168 20.57 1.45 -5.45
N SER A 169 20.29 2.73 -5.48
CA SER A 169 21.05 3.74 -4.75
C SER A 169 20.18 4.49 -3.78
N LEU A 170 20.82 5.07 -2.78
CA LEU A 170 20.22 5.80 -1.70
C LEU A 170 20.94 7.14 -1.53
N CYS A 171 20.15 8.24 -1.46
CA CYS A 171 20.66 9.57 -1.19
C CYS A 171 20.07 10.07 0.13
N MET A 172 20.92 10.41 1.10
CA MET A 172 20.53 11.15 2.30
C MET A 172 20.73 12.64 2.02
N ILE A 173 19.69 13.42 2.23
CA ILE A 173 19.64 14.86 1.90
C ILE A 173 19.28 15.62 3.19
N ASP A 174 19.93 16.75 3.39
CA ASP A 174 19.62 17.65 4.52
C ASP A 174 19.60 19.10 3.97
N VAL A 175 18.62 19.87 4.45
CA VAL A 175 18.45 21.28 4.05
C VAL A 175 19.40 22.15 4.83
N ASP A 176 20.32 22.75 4.13
CA ASP A 176 21.35 23.60 4.74
C ASP A 176 20.72 24.83 5.41
N TYR A 177 21.13 25.06 6.68
CA TYR A 177 20.69 26.22 7.48
C TYR A 177 19.16 26.35 7.67
N PHE A 178 18.40 25.24 7.58
CA PHE A 178 16.94 25.28 7.70
C PHE A 178 16.44 25.91 9.00
N LYS A 179 17.19 25.76 10.08
CA LYS A 179 16.88 26.42 11.34
C LYS A 179 16.82 27.95 11.21
N GLU A 180 17.66 28.55 10.38
CA GLU A 180 17.69 30.02 10.16
C GLU A 180 16.39 30.48 9.48
N ILE A 181 15.81 29.67 8.58
CA ILE A 181 14.49 29.95 7.99
C ILE A 181 13.42 29.98 9.09
N ASN A 182 13.41 28.99 9.97
CA ASN A 182 12.44 28.96 11.07
C ASN A 182 12.63 30.12 12.05
N ASP A 183 13.88 30.42 12.41
CA ASP A 183 14.22 31.46 13.39
C ASP A 183 13.90 32.88 12.85
N ASN A 184 14.11 33.12 11.55
CA ASN A 184 13.92 34.44 10.93
C ASN A 184 12.47 34.66 10.42
N TYR A 185 11.77 33.59 9.91
CA TYR A 185 10.49 33.73 9.22
C TYR A 185 9.37 32.89 9.87
N GLY A 186 9.69 32.17 10.93
CA GLY A 186 8.73 31.32 11.67
C GLY A 186 8.49 29.95 11.01
N HIS A 187 7.91 29.04 11.79
CA HIS A 187 7.66 27.65 11.37
C HIS A 187 6.71 27.53 10.17
N ILE A 188 5.86 28.52 9.92
CA ILE A 188 4.98 28.51 8.74
C ILE A 188 5.80 28.63 7.45
N ALA A 189 6.83 29.50 7.47
CA ALA A 189 7.75 29.65 6.35
C ALA A 189 8.57 28.36 6.12
N GLY A 190 9.10 27.76 7.21
CA GLY A 190 9.79 26.47 7.13
C GLY A 190 8.91 25.35 6.58
N ASN A 191 7.68 25.24 7.06
CA ASN A 191 6.73 24.25 6.55
C ASN A 191 6.45 24.43 5.06
N ARG A 192 6.25 25.70 4.61
CA ARG A 192 6.09 26.00 3.19
C ARG A 192 7.32 25.61 2.39
N MET A 193 8.51 25.96 2.87
CA MET A 193 9.78 25.57 2.23
C MET A 193 9.87 24.04 2.05
N LEU A 194 9.55 23.26 3.09
CA LEU A 194 9.57 21.79 3.00
C LEU A 194 8.61 21.25 1.95
N CYS A 195 7.42 21.83 1.81
CA CYS A 195 6.47 21.43 0.76
C CYS A 195 7.02 21.72 -0.65
N GLU A 196 7.55 22.92 -0.86
CA GLU A 196 8.14 23.32 -2.14
C GLU A 196 9.37 22.46 -2.50
N LEU A 197 10.19 22.10 -1.49
CA LEU A 197 11.32 21.18 -1.69
C LEU A 197 10.85 19.81 -2.18
N VAL A 198 9.81 19.23 -1.57
CA VAL A 198 9.27 17.93 -1.97
C VAL A 198 8.69 17.98 -3.38
N GLU A 199 8.05 19.07 -3.77
CA GLU A 199 7.56 19.27 -5.13
C GLU A 199 8.74 19.33 -6.14
N ALA A 200 9.78 20.12 -5.84
CA ALA A 200 10.97 20.22 -6.68
C ALA A 200 11.71 18.87 -6.79
N PHE A 201 11.88 18.15 -5.69
CA PHE A 201 12.46 16.80 -5.71
C PHE A 201 11.63 15.84 -6.56
N SER A 202 10.31 15.87 -6.43
CA SER A 202 9.41 15.00 -7.19
C SER A 202 9.47 15.27 -8.70
N GLN A 203 9.61 16.52 -9.09
CA GLN A 203 9.80 16.91 -10.51
C GLN A 203 11.10 16.36 -11.09
N VAL A 204 12.21 16.44 -10.34
CA VAL A 204 13.51 15.91 -10.79
C VAL A 204 13.48 14.37 -10.82
N LEU A 205 12.84 13.74 -9.86
CA LEU A 205 12.72 12.27 -9.78
C LEU A 205 11.87 11.70 -10.93
N ASP A 206 10.89 12.43 -11.43
CA ASP A 206 10.05 12.06 -12.58
C ASP A 206 9.57 10.59 -12.53
N GLY A 207 9.13 10.14 -11.36
CA GLY A 207 8.68 8.76 -11.12
C GLY A 207 9.78 7.68 -11.11
N LYS A 208 11.05 8.05 -11.28
CA LYS A 208 12.19 7.11 -11.31
C LYS A 208 12.74 6.80 -9.92
N GLY A 209 12.30 7.52 -8.90
CA GLY A 209 12.73 7.35 -7.51
C GLY A 209 11.59 7.54 -6.53
N MET A 210 11.88 7.24 -5.27
CA MET A 210 10.97 7.41 -4.15
C MET A 210 11.58 8.40 -3.15
N LEU A 211 10.77 9.33 -2.65
CA LEU A 211 11.18 10.37 -1.72
C LEU A 211 10.49 10.17 -0.38
N GLY A 212 11.26 10.18 0.72
CA GLY A 212 10.74 10.15 2.09
C GLY A 212 11.32 11.26 2.93
N ARG A 213 10.51 11.81 3.83
CA ARG A 213 10.95 12.70 4.89
C ARG A 213 11.48 11.86 6.05
N TYR A 214 12.81 11.86 6.20
CA TYR A 214 13.49 11.00 7.17
C TYR A 214 13.53 11.60 8.58
N GLY A 215 13.62 12.92 8.66
CA GLY A 215 13.65 13.71 9.89
C GLY A 215 12.95 15.06 9.71
N GLY A 216 13.25 16.03 10.55
CA GLY A 216 12.68 17.40 10.47
C GLY A 216 12.88 18.04 9.10
N GLU A 217 14.13 18.20 8.70
CA GLU A 217 14.60 18.77 7.44
C GLU A 217 15.43 17.79 6.61
N GLU A 218 15.41 16.51 6.99
CA GLU A 218 16.15 15.44 6.34
C GLU A 218 15.25 14.62 5.43
N PHE A 219 15.75 14.30 4.24
CA PHE A 219 15.06 13.50 3.24
C PHE A 219 15.90 12.30 2.81
N LEU A 220 15.22 11.20 2.51
CA LEU A 220 15.82 10.01 1.96
C LEU A 220 15.23 9.77 0.56
N VAL A 221 16.10 9.67 -0.44
CA VAL A 221 15.71 9.31 -1.81
C VAL A 221 16.23 7.92 -2.13
N LEU A 222 15.36 7.08 -2.67
CA LEU A 222 15.71 5.77 -3.20
C LEU A 222 15.60 5.82 -4.71
N ILE A 223 16.62 5.33 -5.40
CA ILE A 223 16.69 5.32 -6.89
C ILE A 223 16.88 3.86 -7.31
N PRO A 224 15.79 3.16 -7.70
CA PRO A 224 15.88 1.81 -8.24
C PRO A 224 16.69 1.76 -9.53
N ASP A 225 17.35 0.62 -9.76
CA ASP A 225 18.09 0.30 -10.98
C ASP A 225 19.19 1.34 -11.35
N ALA A 226 19.64 2.15 -10.40
CA ALA A 226 20.68 3.16 -10.59
C ALA A 226 22.00 2.75 -9.92
N ALA A 227 23.08 2.82 -10.69
CA ALA A 227 24.44 2.69 -10.16
C ALA A 227 24.90 3.99 -9.49
N MET A 228 26.10 3.97 -8.87
CA MET A 228 26.62 5.08 -8.09
C MET A 228 26.72 6.36 -8.90
N GLU A 229 27.25 6.30 -10.12
CA GLU A 229 27.46 7.46 -11.00
C GLU A 229 26.12 8.08 -11.43
N GLU A 230 25.14 7.24 -11.75
CA GLU A 230 23.78 7.69 -12.09
C GLU A 230 23.11 8.36 -10.90
N ALA A 231 23.22 7.77 -9.71
CA ALA A 231 22.67 8.31 -8.48
C ALA A 231 23.35 9.64 -8.10
N ALA A 232 24.65 9.74 -8.23
CA ALA A 232 25.39 10.99 -8.01
C ALA A 232 24.94 12.08 -9.00
N GLY A 233 24.75 11.72 -10.27
CA GLY A 233 24.20 12.63 -11.28
C GLY A 233 22.77 13.09 -10.97
N PHE A 234 21.93 12.21 -10.42
CA PHE A 234 20.60 12.56 -9.91
C PHE A 234 20.69 13.49 -8.71
N ALA A 235 21.53 13.16 -7.74
CA ALA A 235 21.73 13.98 -6.53
C ALA A 235 22.20 15.40 -6.90
N GLU A 236 23.09 15.54 -7.87
CA GLU A 236 23.55 16.85 -8.34
C GLU A 236 22.44 17.65 -9.04
N LYS A 237 21.59 17.00 -9.83
CA LYS A 237 20.41 17.66 -10.42
C LYS A 237 19.43 18.14 -9.33
N LEU A 238 19.19 17.32 -8.29
CA LEU A 238 18.37 17.72 -7.16
C LEU A 238 18.99 18.94 -6.47
N ARG A 239 20.27 18.88 -6.12
CA ARG A 239 20.99 19.96 -5.48
C ARG A 239 20.93 21.27 -6.29
N ALA A 240 21.27 21.21 -7.56
CA ALA A 240 21.28 22.38 -8.44
C ALA A 240 19.87 22.95 -8.64
N GLY A 241 18.85 22.09 -8.74
CA GLY A 241 17.46 22.52 -8.81
C GLY A 241 17.01 23.29 -7.57
N ILE A 242 17.40 22.83 -6.37
CA ILE A 242 17.09 23.51 -5.12
C ILE A 242 17.87 24.81 -4.98
N GLU A 243 19.16 24.84 -5.32
CA GLU A 243 19.97 26.07 -5.30
C GLU A 243 19.37 27.17 -6.18
N ALA A 244 18.77 26.82 -7.32
CA ALA A 244 18.11 27.76 -8.22
C ALA A 244 16.67 28.12 -7.79
N MET A 245 16.09 27.38 -6.84
CA MET A 245 14.71 27.56 -6.40
C MET A 245 14.56 28.78 -5.49
N THR A 246 13.48 29.51 -5.72
CA THR A 246 13.06 30.61 -4.85
C THR A 246 11.60 30.43 -4.46
N VAL A 247 11.28 30.68 -3.19
CA VAL A 247 9.94 30.52 -2.64
C VAL A 247 9.42 31.87 -2.14
N PRO A 248 8.37 32.43 -2.75
CA PRO A 248 7.76 33.67 -2.28
C PRO A 248 7.07 33.46 -0.92
N PHE A 249 7.36 34.34 0.04
CA PHE A 249 6.74 34.33 1.36
C PHE A 249 6.48 35.73 1.88
N GLY A 250 5.25 36.20 1.75
CA GLY A 250 4.89 37.60 2.02
C GLY A 250 5.63 38.57 1.08
N GLU A 251 6.35 39.53 1.67
CA GLU A 251 7.21 40.46 0.92
C GLU A 251 8.63 39.92 0.70
N ASN A 252 8.94 38.75 1.24
CA ASN A 252 10.27 38.14 1.17
C ASN A 252 10.32 37.04 0.09
N THR A 253 11.51 36.72 -0.33
CA THR A 253 11.82 35.57 -1.17
C THR A 253 12.80 34.68 -0.40
N LEU A 254 12.42 33.43 -0.16
CA LEU A 254 13.24 32.47 0.57
C LEU A 254 14.01 31.60 -0.43
N SER A 255 15.23 31.27 -0.08
CA SER A 255 16.06 30.30 -0.79
C SER A 255 16.83 29.44 0.20
N VAL A 256 17.14 28.21 -0.20
CA VAL A 256 17.94 27.27 0.58
C VAL A 256 18.85 26.49 -0.35
N THR A 257 19.85 25.83 0.23
CA THR A 257 20.63 24.80 -0.45
C THR A 257 20.47 23.47 0.25
N VAL A 258 20.96 22.40 -0.37
CA VAL A 258 20.94 21.06 0.23
C VAL A 258 22.32 20.42 0.14
N SER A 259 22.67 19.69 1.18
CA SER A 259 23.81 18.78 1.19
C SER A 259 23.32 17.36 0.97
N VAL A 260 24.04 16.56 0.19
CA VAL A 260 23.61 15.21 -0.20
C VAL A 260 24.73 14.20 0.00
N GLY A 261 24.41 13.08 0.63
CA GLY A 261 25.28 11.92 0.72
C GLY A 261 24.70 10.74 -0.08
N VAL A 262 25.48 10.13 -0.96
CA VAL A 262 25.06 9.06 -1.88
C VAL A 262 25.77 7.76 -1.57
N VAL A 263 25.02 6.65 -1.65
CA VAL A 263 25.55 5.28 -1.59
C VAL A 263 24.76 4.36 -2.52
N SER A 264 25.43 3.36 -3.10
CA SER A 264 24.76 2.30 -3.89
C SER A 264 24.89 0.95 -3.19
N ALA A 265 23.85 0.13 -3.29
CA ALA A 265 23.90 -1.26 -2.88
C ALA A 265 24.91 -2.04 -3.75
N GLY A 266 25.68 -2.94 -3.13
CA GLY A 266 26.69 -3.75 -3.82
C GLY A 266 28.04 -3.07 -4.05
N SER A 267 28.19 -1.79 -3.72
CA SER A 267 29.46 -1.08 -3.92
C SER A 267 30.61 -1.51 -3.00
N TYR A 268 30.30 -2.25 -1.93
CA TYR A 268 31.28 -2.65 -0.91
C TYR A 268 31.16 -4.15 -0.62
N PRO A 269 31.74 -5.01 -1.46
CA PRO A 269 31.67 -6.47 -1.27
C PRO A 269 32.42 -6.88 0.00
N GLY A 270 31.87 -7.86 0.71
CA GLY A 270 32.48 -8.46 1.91
C GLY A 270 31.83 -8.04 3.25
N GLU A 271 30.94 -7.07 3.27
CA GLU A 271 30.12 -6.74 4.43
C GLU A 271 28.67 -7.14 4.21
N GLU A 272 28.00 -7.57 5.29
CA GLU A 272 26.57 -7.84 5.20
C GLU A 272 25.81 -6.53 4.97
N GLU A 273 25.19 -6.40 3.81
CA GLU A 273 24.36 -5.25 3.50
C GLU A 273 22.98 -5.34 4.16
N THR A 274 22.71 -4.37 5.00
CA THR A 274 21.40 -4.07 5.57
C THR A 274 21.01 -2.64 5.23
N ILE A 275 19.72 -2.31 5.36
CA ILE A 275 19.27 -0.92 5.15
C ILE A 275 19.95 0.03 6.13
N ASP A 276 20.14 -0.38 7.38
CA ASP A 276 20.79 0.46 8.39
C ASP A 276 22.26 0.75 8.04
N VAL A 277 22.97 -0.20 7.45
CA VAL A 277 24.33 -0.02 6.94
C VAL A 277 24.34 0.97 5.78
N LEU A 278 23.44 0.82 4.81
CA LEU A 278 23.35 1.75 3.67
C LEU A 278 23.01 3.16 4.13
N VAL A 279 22.03 3.32 5.00
CA VAL A 279 21.67 4.63 5.59
C VAL A 279 22.85 5.24 6.32
N SER A 280 23.56 4.47 7.16
CA SER A 280 24.74 4.96 7.89
C SER A 280 25.86 5.42 6.94
N ARG A 281 26.06 4.71 5.82
CA ARG A 281 27.06 5.09 4.80
C ARG A 281 26.66 6.39 4.11
N ALA A 282 25.38 6.54 3.72
CA ALA A 282 24.89 7.78 3.11
C ALA A 282 24.99 8.97 4.10
N ASP A 283 24.67 8.75 5.37
CA ASP A 283 24.79 9.76 6.42
C ASP A 283 26.24 10.22 6.62
N ARG A 284 27.21 9.30 6.59
CA ARG A 284 28.64 9.66 6.63
C ARG A 284 29.06 10.48 5.42
N ALA A 285 28.54 10.19 4.22
CA ALA A 285 28.79 11.00 3.04
C ALA A 285 28.14 12.38 3.15
N LEU A 286 26.90 12.46 3.65
CA LEU A 286 26.21 13.71 3.95
C LEU A 286 26.98 14.56 4.96
N TYR A 287 27.47 13.95 6.04
CA TYR A 287 28.30 14.64 7.04
C TYR A 287 29.56 15.27 6.40
N ARG A 288 30.20 14.56 5.45
CA ARG A 288 31.32 15.13 4.68
C ARG A 288 30.87 16.31 3.83
N ALA A 289 29.73 16.22 3.14
CA ALA A 289 29.18 17.30 2.35
C ALA A 289 28.98 18.57 3.20
N LYS A 290 28.40 18.41 4.38
CA LYS A 290 28.18 19.52 5.36
C LYS A 290 29.51 20.14 5.83
N ASN A 291 30.49 19.32 6.17
CA ASN A 291 31.79 19.82 6.67
C ASN A 291 32.68 20.41 5.58
N SER A 292 32.50 20.04 4.33
CA SER A 292 33.27 20.56 3.19
C SER A 292 32.69 21.87 2.62
N GLY A 293 31.74 22.50 3.31
CA GLY A 293 31.18 23.81 2.92
C GLY A 293 29.74 23.76 2.43
N ARG A 294 29.02 22.64 2.65
CA ARG A 294 27.60 22.46 2.26
C ARG A 294 27.33 22.58 0.76
N ASN A 295 26.05 22.63 0.36
CA ASN A 295 25.58 22.80 -1.01
C ASN A 295 26.35 21.92 -1.99
N ARG A 296 26.46 20.63 -1.71
CA ARG A 296 27.20 19.66 -2.52
C ARG A 296 26.75 18.25 -2.35
N VAL A 297 27.13 17.43 -3.31
CA VAL A 297 26.98 15.97 -3.27
C VAL A 297 28.33 15.36 -2.87
N CYS A 298 28.29 14.41 -1.94
CA CYS A 298 29.40 13.52 -1.61
C CYS A 298 28.98 12.06 -1.79
N VAL A 299 29.84 11.27 -2.40
CA VAL A 299 29.64 9.83 -2.58
C VAL A 299 30.38 9.07 -1.50
N PHE A 300 29.76 8.09 -0.88
CA PHE A 300 30.43 7.26 0.12
C PHE A 300 31.57 6.47 -0.54
N GLY A 301 32.74 6.44 0.10
CA GLY A 301 33.94 5.74 -0.39
C GLY A 301 34.86 6.54 -1.32
N GLU A 302 34.42 7.69 -1.80
CA GLU A 302 35.34 8.65 -2.41
C GLU A 302 36.07 9.37 -1.27
N ASP A 303 37.28 8.96 -0.96
CA ASP A 303 38.16 9.73 -0.08
C ASP A 303 38.44 11.08 -0.76
N ALA A 304 38.28 12.16 0.00
CA ALA A 304 38.73 13.48 -0.45
C ALA A 304 40.22 13.38 -0.74
N LEU A 305 40.58 13.47 -2.03
CA LEU A 305 41.94 13.72 -2.46
C LEU A 305 42.42 15.07 -1.96
#